data_cc14fa4889d02a17f6fddc25dbb6c074
#
_entry.id   cc14fa4889d02a17f6fddc25dbb6c074
#
_cell.length_a   1.000
_cell.length_b   1.000
_cell.length_c   1.000
_cell.angle_alpha   90.00
_cell.angle_beta   90.00
_cell.angle_gamma   90.00
#
_symmetry.space_group_name_H-M   'P 1'
#
loop_
_entity.id
_entity.type
_entity.pdbx_description
1 polymer ?
#
loop_
_entity_poly.entity_id
_entity_poly.type
_entity_poly.pdbx_seq_one_letter_code
_entity_poly.pdbx_strand_id
1 'polypeptide(L)'
;MDGTGGSDILRAFDTMDLNWKKLHYAFLSHEHTDHFLGMIWVIRTIAELLELEEYEGDFYLYGNDVVLGKVLHVCRMILKKQSQAFLETRIKFVLVKDHERKHILNYDFTFFDIGSTKAKQYGFLMEYDNGKKLVFAGDEPLKENGKKYSKNVDWLLSEAFCLFDEELKFHAYQYQHQTVKEASMIAQDLKVKNLLIWHTEDQTGKKRKERYTEEAKQFYKGNVWVPEDGEVFNM
;
A
#
# COMPACT_ATOMS: atom_id res chain seq x y z
N MET A 1 1.85 4.70 2.58
CA MET A 1 1.16 3.90 1.55
C MET A 1 -0.05 3.29 2.22
N ASP A 2 -1.21 3.44 1.60
CA ASP A 2 -2.53 3.14 2.14
C ASP A 2 -2.80 3.62 3.58
N GLY A 3 -4.04 3.67 4.00
CA GLY A 3 -4.42 4.31 5.25
C GLY A 3 -4.89 3.37 6.36
N THR A 4 -4.84 2.06 6.18
CA THR A 4 -5.47 1.07 7.07
C THR A 4 -7.01 1.18 7.14
N GLY A 5 -7.64 0.27 7.88
CA GLY A 5 -9.11 0.19 8.03
C GLY A 5 -9.74 1.23 8.98
N GLY A 6 -8.95 2.16 9.54
CA GLY A 6 -9.54 3.17 10.42
C GLY A 6 -8.54 3.89 11.34
N SER A 7 -8.96 4.11 12.59
CA SER A 7 -8.14 4.83 13.59
C SER A 7 -6.88 4.08 14.04
N ASP A 8 -6.69 2.85 13.63
CA ASP A 8 -5.49 2.06 13.93
C ASP A 8 -4.21 2.71 13.39
N ILE A 9 -4.31 3.50 12.32
CA ILE A 9 -3.20 4.29 11.81
C ILE A 9 -2.62 5.24 12.87
N LEU A 10 -3.47 5.81 13.74
CA LEU A 10 -3.02 6.68 14.83
C LEU A 10 -2.17 5.91 15.84
N ARG A 11 -2.63 4.71 16.20
CA ARG A 11 -1.91 3.82 17.11
C ARG A 11 -0.60 3.33 16.49
N ALA A 12 -0.61 3.01 15.19
CA ALA A 12 0.59 2.60 14.47
C ALA A 12 1.67 3.71 14.50
N PHE A 13 1.29 4.96 14.25
CA PHE A 13 2.20 6.10 14.35
C PHE A 13 2.78 6.28 15.75
N ASP A 14 1.93 6.18 16.78
CA ASP A 14 2.35 6.28 18.17
C ASP A 14 3.30 5.13 18.56
N THR A 15 2.92 3.88 18.26
CA THR A 15 3.70 2.68 18.61
C THR A 15 5.07 2.65 17.91
N MET A 16 5.15 3.16 16.68
CA MET A 16 6.38 3.21 15.89
C MET A 16 7.18 4.50 16.09
N ASP A 17 6.76 5.37 17.01
CA ASP A 17 7.36 6.70 17.27
C ASP A 17 7.51 7.54 15.98
N LEU A 18 6.49 7.51 15.11
CA LEU A 18 6.48 8.27 13.86
C LEU A 18 5.98 9.68 14.09
N ASN A 19 6.66 10.64 13.46
CA ASN A 19 6.32 12.07 13.63
C ASN A 19 5.38 12.55 12.52
N TRP A 20 4.13 12.85 12.88
CA TRP A 20 3.11 13.42 11.98
C TRP A 20 3.56 14.68 11.25
N LYS A 21 4.37 15.54 11.89
CA LYS A 21 4.90 16.77 11.29
C LYS A 21 5.89 16.54 10.15
N LYS A 22 6.39 15.30 10.02
CA LYS A 22 7.31 14.87 8.94
C LYS A 22 6.62 14.07 7.83
N LEU A 23 5.33 13.79 7.96
CA LEU A 23 4.57 13.07 6.94
C LEU A 23 4.07 14.06 5.87
N HIS A 24 4.76 14.15 4.75
CA HIS A 24 4.41 15.06 3.66
C HIS A 24 3.86 14.36 2.42
N TYR A 25 4.05 13.06 2.29
CA TYR A 25 3.69 12.30 1.09
C TYR A 25 2.99 11.00 1.47
N ALA A 26 1.83 10.76 0.86
CA ALA A 26 1.13 9.48 0.98
C ALA A 26 0.62 9.03 -0.40
N PHE A 27 0.48 7.74 -0.57
CA PHE A 27 -0.18 7.12 -1.73
C PHE A 27 -1.32 6.26 -1.24
N LEU A 28 -2.48 6.40 -1.86
CA LEU A 28 -3.66 5.58 -1.61
C LEU A 28 -3.99 4.79 -2.87
N SER A 29 -3.90 3.47 -2.78
CA SER A 29 -4.04 2.56 -3.90
C SER A 29 -5.46 2.50 -4.45
N HIS A 30 -6.46 2.38 -3.55
CA HIS A 30 -7.88 2.24 -3.89
C HIS A 30 -8.81 2.54 -2.70
N GLU A 31 -10.11 2.30 -2.90
CA GLU A 31 -11.19 2.79 -2.05
C GLU A 31 -11.80 1.78 -1.07
N HIS A 32 -11.26 0.55 -0.98
CA HIS A 32 -11.75 -0.41 0.00
C HIS A 32 -11.50 0.09 1.42
N THR A 33 -12.38 -0.26 2.35
CA THR A 33 -12.42 0.31 3.69
C THR A 33 -11.15 0.09 4.49
N ASP A 34 -10.51 -1.05 4.31
CA ASP A 34 -9.25 -1.47 4.96
C ASP A 34 -8.00 -0.74 4.46
N HIS A 35 -8.11 -0.01 3.35
CA HIS A 35 -7.07 0.88 2.82
C HIS A 35 -7.41 2.35 2.99
N PHE A 36 -8.70 2.68 2.91
CA PHE A 36 -9.21 4.04 2.74
C PHE A 36 -9.45 4.78 4.06
N LEU A 37 -10.10 4.12 5.06
CA LEU A 37 -10.62 4.84 6.22
C LEU A 37 -9.56 5.50 7.07
N GLY A 38 -8.40 4.87 7.22
CA GLY A 38 -7.29 5.48 7.95
C GLY A 38 -6.72 6.72 7.28
N MET A 39 -6.83 6.85 5.94
CA MET A 39 -6.40 8.08 5.25
C MET A 39 -7.24 9.29 5.64
N ILE A 40 -8.50 9.10 6.00
CA ILE A 40 -9.34 10.17 6.55
C ILE A 40 -8.79 10.66 7.90
N TRP A 41 -8.30 9.74 8.74
CA TRP A 41 -7.64 10.08 9.99
C TRP A 41 -6.31 10.80 9.76
N VAL A 42 -5.52 10.39 8.78
CA VAL A 42 -4.28 11.08 8.37
C VAL A 42 -4.60 12.54 8.00
N ILE A 43 -5.54 12.73 7.07
CA ILE A 43 -5.94 14.07 6.62
C ILE A 43 -6.45 14.93 7.79
N ARG A 44 -7.28 14.35 8.66
CA ARG A 44 -7.77 15.03 9.86
C ARG A 44 -6.63 15.50 10.76
N THR A 45 -5.66 14.60 11.05
CA THR A 45 -4.51 14.90 11.91
C THR A 45 -3.63 16.00 11.29
N ILE A 46 -3.32 15.92 10.00
CA ILE A 46 -2.56 16.98 9.30
C ILE A 46 -3.32 18.31 9.32
N ALA A 47 -4.63 18.30 9.10
CA ALA A 47 -5.43 19.52 9.16
C ALA A 47 -5.44 20.15 10.56
N GLU A 48 -5.50 19.36 11.64
CA GLU A 48 -5.40 19.83 13.01
C GLU A 48 -4.02 20.45 13.32
N LEU A 49 -2.94 19.84 12.84
CA LEU A 49 -1.60 20.41 12.97
C LEU A 49 -1.42 21.71 12.18
N LEU A 50 -2.06 21.81 11.01
CA LEU A 50 -2.09 23.07 10.23
C LEU A 50 -2.86 24.18 10.95
N GLU A 51 -3.98 23.86 11.60
CA GLU A 51 -4.74 24.82 12.42
C GLU A 51 -3.94 25.34 13.62
N LEU A 52 -3.11 24.49 14.21
CA LEU A 52 -2.24 24.84 15.34
C LEU A 52 -0.93 25.52 14.90
N GLU A 53 -0.73 25.74 13.61
CA GLU A 53 0.52 26.27 13.02
C GLU A 53 1.76 25.39 13.34
N GLU A 54 1.53 24.10 13.57
CA GLU A 54 2.57 23.12 13.92
C GLU A 54 3.03 22.26 12.75
N TYR A 55 2.48 22.46 11.54
CA TYR A 55 2.85 21.71 10.33
C TYR A 55 3.38 22.66 9.25
N GLU A 56 4.64 22.45 8.89
CA GLU A 56 5.32 23.21 7.84
C GLU A 56 5.14 22.55 6.47
N GLY A 57 5.05 23.36 5.39
CA GLY A 57 4.89 22.86 4.02
C GLY A 57 3.52 22.27 3.73
N ASP A 58 3.40 21.52 2.65
CA ASP A 58 2.15 20.90 2.19
C ASP A 58 2.18 19.39 2.38
N PHE A 59 0.99 18.79 2.51
CA PHE A 59 0.80 17.34 2.45
C PHE A 59 0.27 16.95 1.07
N TYR A 60 0.84 15.92 0.48
CA TYR A 60 0.52 15.44 -0.87
C TYR A 60 -0.03 14.01 -0.80
N LEU A 61 -1.30 13.84 -1.16
CA LEU A 61 -1.93 12.53 -1.30
C LEU A 61 -2.00 12.16 -2.78
N TYR A 62 -1.27 11.12 -3.16
CA TYR A 62 -1.28 10.55 -4.51
C TYR A 62 -2.31 9.43 -4.59
N GLY A 63 -3.02 9.35 -5.71
CA GLY A 63 -3.98 8.27 -5.98
C GLY A 63 -4.64 8.42 -7.35
N ASN A 64 -5.47 7.43 -7.72
CA ASN A 64 -6.28 7.53 -8.94
C ASN A 64 -7.46 8.50 -8.74
N ASP A 65 -8.14 8.85 -9.81
CA ASP A 65 -9.26 9.80 -9.82
C ASP A 65 -10.43 9.38 -8.92
N VAL A 66 -10.74 8.08 -8.89
CA VAL A 66 -11.87 7.54 -8.11
C VAL A 66 -11.59 7.66 -6.61
N VAL A 67 -10.43 7.16 -6.17
CA VAL A 67 -10.10 7.16 -4.73
C VAL A 67 -9.91 8.58 -4.20
N LEU A 68 -9.21 9.46 -4.93
CA LEU A 68 -9.02 10.86 -4.51
C LEU A 68 -10.34 11.62 -4.43
N GLY A 69 -11.23 11.42 -5.41
CA GLY A 69 -12.57 12.03 -5.40
C GLY A 69 -13.39 11.59 -4.18
N LYS A 70 -13.35 10.30 -3.83
CA LYS A 70 -14.03 9.78 -2.64
C LYS A 70 -13.44 10.31 -1.34
N VAL A 71 -12.11 10.34 -1.20
CA VAL A 71 -11.45 10.89 -0.01
C VAL A 71 -11.85 12.35 0.19
N LEU A 72 -11.73 13.17 -0.85
CA LEU A 72 -12.10 14.59 -0.80
C LEU A 72 -13.57 14.78 -0.42
N HIS A 73 -14.48 13.98 -1.01
CA HIS A 73 -15.90 14.02 -0.71
C HIS A 73 -16.18 13.69 0.75
N VAL A 74 -15.64 12.59 1.27
CA VAL A 74 -15.80 12.18 2.67
C VAL A 74 -15.23 13.24 3.62
N CYS A 75 -14.02 13.73 3.35
CA CYS A 75 -13.43 14.80 4.16
C CYS A 75 -14.31 16.06 4.22
N ARG A 76 -14.90 16.47 3.10
CA ARG A 76 -15.82 17.61 3.06
C ARG A 76 -17.12 17.38 3.84
N MET A 77 -17.58 16.13 3.94
CA MET A 77 -18.78 15.77 4.71
C MET A 77 -18.56 15.76 6.21
N ILE A 78 -17.41 15.24 6.67
CA ILE A 78 -17.25 14.90 8.10
C ILE A 78 -16.25 15.79 8.86
N LEU A 79 -15.31 16.46 8.18
CA LEU A 79 -14.37 17.34 8.85
C LEU A 79 -15.03 18.67 9.24
N LYS A 80 -14.56 19.27 10.33
CA LYS A 80 -14.99 20.61 10.74
C LYS A 80 -14.58 21.66 9.70
N LYS A 81 -15.32 22.78 9.63
CA LYS A 81 -15.15 23.83 8.61
C LYS A 81 -13.72 24.39 8.54
N GLN A 82 -13.08 24.58 9.70
CA GLN A 82 -11.70 25.05 9.78
C GLN A 82 -10.74 24.09 9.06
N SER A 83 -10.84 22.79 9.35
CA SER A 83 -10.03 21.75 8.69
C SER A 83 -10.28 21.67 7.18
N GLN A 84 -11.55 21.87 6.75
CA GLN A 84 -11.91 21.84 5.33
C GLN A 84 -11.21 22.96 4.52
N ALA A 85 -10.85 24.08 5.15
CA ALA A 85 -10.14 25.18 4.49
C ALA A 85 -8.75 24.77 3.96
N PHE A 86 -8.14 23.73 4.51
CA PHE A 86 -6.84 23.24 4.07
C PHE A 86 -6.93 22.23 2.90
N LEU A 87 -8.13 21.68 2.64
CA LEU A 87 -8.33 20.77 1.51
C LEU A 87 -8.07 21.51 0.20
N GLU A 88 -7.29 20.89 -0.68
CA GLU A 88 -6.84 21.41 -1.98
C GLU A 88 -5.92 22.66 -1.89
N THR A 89 -5.74 23.24 -0.71
CA THR A 89 -4.84 24.40 -0.50
C THR A 89 -3.50 23.98 0.07
N ARG A 90 -3.45 23.36 1.25
CA ARG A 90 -2.27 22.82 1.93
C ARG A 90 -2.23 21.29 1.93
N ILE A 91 -3.39 20.64 1.80
CA ILE A 91 -3.56 19.21 1.60
C ILE A 91 -3.89 19.00 0.13
N LYS A 92 -2.87 18.59 -0.63
CA LYS A 92 -2.92 18.47 -2.11
C LYS A 92 -3.35 17.05 -2.51
N PHE A 93 -4.35 16.95 -3.36
CA PHE A 93 -4.79 15.70 -3.97
C PHE A 93 -4.13 15.59 -5.36
N VAL A 94 -3.16 14.71 -5.48
CA VAL A 94 -2.33 14.60 -6.69
C VAL A 94 -2.76 13.38 -7.50
N LEU A 95 -3.49 13.64 -8.58
CA LEU A 95 -3.90 12.59 -9.50
C LEU A 95 -2.69 11.91 -10.14
N VAL A 96 -2.68 10.59 -10.14
CA VAL A 96 -1.77 9.76 -10.92
C VAL A 96 -2.55 8.95 -11.95
N LYS A 97 -1.92 8.74 -13.12
CA LYS A 97 -2.51 8.00 -14.25
C LYS A 97 -1.71 6.72 -14.52
N ASP A 98 -2.34 5.80 -15.22
CA ASP A 98 -1.67 4.59 -15.69
C ASP A 98 -0.43 4.94 -16.54
N HIS A 99 0.68 4.28 -16.26
CA HIS A 99 2.00 4.52 -16.84
C HIS A 99 2.63 5.90 -16.55
N GLU A 100 2.03 6.71 -15.68
CA GLU A 100 2.59 8.01 -15.33
C GLU A 100 3.84 7.89 -14.47
N ARG A 101 4.87 8.67 -14.82
CA ARG A 101 6.10 8.80 -14.03
C ARG A 101 6.09 10.10 -13.24
N LYS A 102 6.53 10.02 -11.97
CA LYS A 102 6.72 11.18 -11.09
C LYS A 102 8.01 11.02 -10.30
N HIS A 103 8.73 12.11 -10.18
CA HIS A 103 9.84 12.23 -9.23
C HIS A 103 9.29 12.75 -7.90
N ILE A 104 9.41 11.95 -6.83
CA ILE A 104 8.88 12.27 -5.48
C ILE A 104 10.01 12.05 -4.49
N LEU A 105 10.41 13.10 -3.78
CA LEU A 105 11.62 13.10 -2.97
C LEU A 105 12.86 12.77 -3.85
N ASN A 106 13.57 11.73 -3.50
CA ASN A 106 14.76 11.26 -4.24
C ASN A 106 14.49 9.97 -5.05
N TYR A 107 13.22 9.68 -5.33
CA TYR A 107 12.76 8.43 -5.94
C TYR A 107 11.97 8.69 -7.21
N ASP A 108 12.13 7.81 -8.21
CA ASP A 108 11.32 7.81 -9.42
C ASP A 108 10.22 6.77 -9.33
N PHE A 109 8.97 7.23 -9.38
CA PHE A 109 7.78 6.38 -9.36
C PHE A 109 7.20 6.23 -10.75
N THR A 110 6.80 5.02 -11.11
CA THR A 110 5.93 4.75 -12.26
C THR A 110 4.66 4.07 -11.75
N PHE A 111 3.54 4.75 -11.84
CA PHE A 111 2.24 4.22 -11.42
C PHE A 111 1.63 3.36 -12.51
N PHE A 112 0.91 2.31 -12.13
CA PHE A 112 0.21 1.46 -13.08
C PHE A 112 -1.13 0.98 -12.52
N ASP A 113 -2.13 0.86 -13.42
CA ASP A 113 -3.39 0.23 -13.10
C ASP A 113 -3.18 -1.28 -12.99
N ILE A 114 -3.57 -1.88 -11.87
CA ILE A 114 -3.41 -3.32 -11.66
C ILE A 114 -4.44 -4.15 -12.43
N GLY A 115 -5.46 -3.51 -13.03
CA GLY A 115 -6.53 -4.16 -13.77
C GLY A 115 -7.57 -4.84 -12.86
N SER A 116 -7.78 -4.30 -11.67
CA SER A 116 -8.83 -4.79 -10.78
C SER A 116 -10.21 -4.65 -11.39
N THR A 117 -11.09 -5.63 -11.13
CA THR A 117 -12.52 -5.59 -11.54
C THR A 117 -13.45 -5.23 -10.38
N LYS A 118 -12.92 -5.13 -9.15
CA LYS A 118 -13.67 -4.76 -7.94
C LYS A 118 -13.70 -3.24 -7.74
N ALA A 119 -12.51 -2.64 -7.80
CA ALA A 119 -12.31 -1.20 -7.60
C ALA A 119 -11.13 -0.73 -8.44
N LYS A 120 -11.16 0.50 -8.95
CA LYS A 120 -10.01 1.06 -9.64
C LYS A 120 -8.83 1.15 -8.68
N GLN A 121 -7.78 0.38 -8.96
CA GLN A 121 -6.65 0.23 -8.07
C GLN A 121 -5.33 0.40 -8.81
N TYR A 122 -4.40 1.12 -8.18
CA TYR A 122 -3.07 1.34 -8.72
C TYR A 122 -2.01 0.73 -7.83
N GLY A 123 -0.99 0.16 -8.50
CA GLY A 123 0.32 -0.14 -7.93
C GLY A 123 1.36 0.86 -8.41
N PHE A 124 2.61 0.66 -8.00
CA PHE A 124 3.73 1.45 -8.51
C PHE A 124 5.03 0.65 -8.55
N LEU A 125 5.91 1.03 -9.49
CA LEU A 125 7.34 0.77 -9.45
C LEU A 125 8.03 1.99 -8.85
N MET A 126 8.90 1.79 -7.87
CA MET A 126 9.80 2.80 -7.31
C MET A 126 11.25 2.44 -7.64
N GLU A 127 11.96 3.36 -8.27
CA GLU A 127 13.40 3.27 -8.52
C GLU A 127 14.14 4.15 -7.50
N TYR A 128 15.12 3.56 -6.79
CA TYR A 128 15.84 4.20 -5.69
C TYR A 128 17.30 3.72 -5.64
N ASP A 129 18.16 4.35 -4.83
CA ASP A 129 19.52 3.93 -4.52
C ASP A 129 20.31 3.32 -5.70
N ASN A 130 20.69 4.14 -6.68
CA ASN A 130 21.47 3.70 -7.84
C ASN A 130 20.81 2.61 -8.70
N GLY A 131 19.50 2.68 -8.87
CA GLY A 131 18.73 1.85 -9.78
C GLY A 131 18.15 0.56 -9.17
N LYS A 132 18.14 0.43 -7.85
CA LYS A 132 17.33 -0.59 -7.19
C LYS A 132 15.85 -0.35 -7.44
N LYS A 133 15.07 -1.43 -7.49
CA LYS A 133 13.67 -1.41 -7.89
C LYS A 133 12.80 -2.11 -6.87
N LEU A 134 11.74 -1.41 -6.45
CA LEU A 134 10.68 -1.93 -5.61
C LEU A 134 9.35 -1.81 -6.35
N VAL A 135 8.56 -2.89 -6.37
CA VAL A 135 7.18 -2.86 -6.88
C VAL A 135 6.21 -3.11 -5.74
N PHE A 136 5.24 -2.22 -5.60
CA PHE A 136 4.02 -2.42 -4.84
C PHE A 136 2.92 -2.90 -5.79
N ALA A 137 2.46 -4.13 -5.62
CA ALA A 137 1.58 -4.80 -6.58
C ALA A 137 0.07 -4.53 -6.36
N GLY A 138 -0.30 -3.85 -5.27
CA GLY A 138 -1.70 -3.70 -4.86
C GLY A 138 -2.19 -4.87 -4.00
N ASP A 139 -3.51 -5.01 -3.79
CA ASP A 139 -4.13 -6.03 -2.96
C ASP A 139 -4.89 -7.11 -3.77
N GLU A 140 -4.49 -7.32 -5.01
CA GLU A 140 -4.96 -8.41 -5.88
C GLU A 140 -3.78 -9.12 -6.54
N PRO A 141 -4.00 -10.32 -7.10
CA PRO A 141 -2.98 -11.04 -7.87
C PRO A 141 -2.37 -10.17 -8.97
N LEU A 142 -1.05 -10.20 -9.11
CA LEU A 142 -0.33 -9.42 -10.10
C LEU A 142 -0.70 -9.84 -11.53
N LYS A 143 -1.40 -8.98 -12.26
CA LYS A 143 -1.83 -9.20 -13.65
C LYS A 143 -0.77 -8.72 -14.65
N GLU A 144 -0.99 -8.95 -15.93
CA GLU A 144 0.01 -8.69 -17.01
C GLU A 144 0.53 -7.24 -17.00
N ASN A 145 -0.31 -6.26 -16.66
CA ASN A 145 0.14 -4.87 -16.57
C ASN A 145 1.18 -4.65 -15.47
N GLY A 146 0.96 -5.22 -14.29
CA GLY A 146 1.93 -5.16 -13.19
C GLY A 146 3.17 -6.01 -13.40
N LYS A 147 3.03 -7.20 -14.05
CA LYS A 147 4.16 -8.09 -14.35
C LYS A 147 5.25 -7.44 -15.22
N LYS A 148 4.87 -6.49 -16.11
CA LYS A 148 5.84 -5.73 -16.92
C LYS A 148 6.86 -4.98 -16.06
N TYR A 149 6.41 -4.42 -14.94
CA TYR A 149 7.22 -3.63 -14.03
C TYR A 149 7.95 -4.49 -12.99
N SER A 150 7.52 -5.75 -12.78
CA SER A 150 7.99 -6.62 -11.70
C SER A 150 9.10 -7.58 -12.11
N LYS A 151 9.55 -7.57 -13.37
CA LYS A 151 10.63 -8.45 -13.84
C LYS A 151 11.99 -8.03 -13.28
N ASN A 152 12.71 -8.98 -12.66
CA ASN A 152 14.07 -8.79 -12.13
C ASN A 152 14.18 -7.64 -11.11
N VAL A 153 13.12 -7.32 -10.39
CA VAL A 153 13.16 -6.26 -9.36
C VAL A 153 13.82 -6.75 -8.08
N ASP A 154 14.33 -5.79 -7.29
CA ASP A 154 14.94 -6.11 -6.01
C ASP A 154 13.89 -6.48 -4.97
N TRP A 155 12.74 -5.80 -4.98
CA TRP A 155 11.63 -6.06 -4.07
C TRP A 155 10.29 -6.12 -4.80
N LEU A 156 9.49 -7.13 -4.47
CA LEU A 156 8.07 -7.22 -4.82
C LEU A 156 7.26 -7.29 -3.53
N LEU A 157 6.43 -6.28 -3.30
CA LEU A 157 5.41 -6.27 -2.25
C LEU A 157 4.13 -6.82 -2.87
N SER A 158 3.80 -8.07 -2.57
CA SER A 158 2.64 -8.78 -3.12
C SER A 158 1.70 -9.18 -2.00
N GLU A 159 0.40 -9.00 -2.21
CA GLU A 159 -0.56 -9.64 -1.34
C GLU A 159 -0.43 -11.16 -1.42
N ALA A 160 -0.76 -11.86 -0.35
CA ALA A 160 -1.06 -13.29 -0.32
C ALA A 160 -1.97 -13.57 0.87
N PHE A 161 -3.25 -13.67 0.60
CA PHE A 161 -4.28 -13.62 1.63
C PHE A 161 -4.18 -14.78 2.61
N CYS A 162 -3.99 -16.01 2.10
CA CYS A 162 -3.91 -17.22 2.92
C CYS A 162 -2.97 -18.27 2.33
N LEU A 163 -2.74 -19.36 3.06
CA LEU A 163 -2.07 -20.55 2.56
C LEU A 163 -2.95 -21.25 1.52
N PHE A 164 -2.32 -22.00 0.61
CA PHE A 164 -3.01 -22.67 -0.48
C PHE A 164 -4.04 -23.71 0.00
N ASP A 165 -3.72 -24.47 1.03
CA ASP A 165 -4.63 -25.46 1.61
C ASP A 165 -5.79 -24.83 2.43
N GLU A 166 -5.69 -23.56 2.74
CA GLU A 166 -6.71 -22.79 3.46
C GLU A 166 -7.60 -21.94 2.53
N GLU A 167 -7.38 -22.00 1.20
CA GLU A 167 -8.10 -21.18 0.21
C GLU A 167 -9.63 -21.32 0.36
N LEU A 168 -10.13 -22.55 0.42
CA LEU A 168 -11.58 -22.81 0.58
C LEU A 168 -12.14 -22.27 1.90
N LYS A 169 -11.36 -22.27 2.96
CA LYS A 169 -11.74 -21.74 4.27
C LYS A 169 -11.94 -20.22 4.22
N PHE A 170 -11.03 -19.52 3.53
CA PHE A 170 -11.02 -18.06 3.47
C PHE A 170 -11.69 -17.50 2.21
N HIS A 171 -12.08 -18.36 1.27
CA HIS A 171 -12.69 -17.99 -0.02
C HIS A 171 -11.83 -16.97 -0.80
N ALA A 172 -10.49 -17.12 -0.75
CA ALA A 172 -9.56 -16.15 -1.31
C ALA A 172 -9.84 -15.84 -2.79
N TYR A 173 -10.05 -16.85 -3.62
CA TYR A 173 -10.35 -16.67 -5.04
C TYR A 173 -11.72 -16.01 -5.29
N GLN A 174 -12.71 -16.25 -4.44
CA GLN A 174 -14.01 -15.59 -4.55
C GLN A 174 -13.87 -14.08 -4.33
N TYR A 175 -12.97 -13.68 -3.43
CA TYR A 175 -12.65 -12.28 -3.16
C TYR A 175 -11.50 -11.74 -4.02
N GLN A 176 -11.08 -12.48 -5.06
CA GLN A 176 -10.01 -12.10 -5.99
C GLN A 176 -8.65 -11.87 -5.31
N HIS A 177 -8.37 -12.61 -4.27
CA HIS A 177 -7.06 -12.71 -3.64
C HIS A 177 -6.32 -13.96 -4.10
N GLN A 178 -5.02 -13.99 -3.91
CA GLN A 178 -4.18 -15.16 -4.17
C GLN A 178 -3.68 -15.78 -2.87
N THR A 179 -3.14 -16.99 -3.00
CA THR A 179 -2.50 -17.71 -1.92
C THR A 179 -1.00 -17.43 -1.89
N VAL A 180 -0.34 -17.79 -0.80
CA VAL A 180 1.12 -17.70 -0.65
C VAL A 180 1.84 -18.47 -1.77
N LYS A 181 1.34 -19.65 -2.13
CA LYS A 181 1.87 -20.46 -3.25
C LYS A 181 1.89 -19.67 -4.55
N GLU A 182 0.79 -19.04 -4.92
CA GLU A 182 0.65 -18.32 -6.19
C GLU A 182 1.52 -17.08 -6.23
N ALA A 183 1.52 -16.28 -5.15
CA ALA A 183 2.41 -15.13 -5.02
C ALA A 183 3.89 -15.54 -5.19
N SER A 184 4.27 -16.66 -4.59
CA SER A 184 5.62 -17.22 -4.65
C SER A 184 6.00 -17.72 -6.05
N MET A 185 5.09 -18.39 -6.74
CA MET A 185 5.29 -18.83 -8.13
C MET A 185 5.46 -17.62 -9.06
N ILE A 186 4.65 -16.59 -8.91
CA ILE A 186 4.78 -15.34 -9.68
C ILE A 186 6.14 -14.68 -9.42
N ALA A 187 6.56 -14.57 -8.17
CA ALA A 187 7.87 -14.00 -7.81
C ALA A 187 9.03 -14.80 -8.41
N GLN A 188 8.92 -16.14 -8.44
CA GLN A 188 9.90 -17.03 -9.06
C GLN A 188 9.99 -16.81 -10.58
N ASP A 189 8.86 -16.79 -11.27
CA ASP A 189 8.79 -16.60 -12.72
C ASP A 189 9.33 -15.23 -13.16
N LEU A 190 9.06 -14.21 -12.36
CA LEU A 190 9.53 -12.85 -12.60
C LEU A 190 10.98 -12.60 -12.15
N LYS A 191 11.63 -13.60 -11.54
CA LYS A 191 13.02 -13.53 -11.03
C LYS A 191 13.21 -12.36 -10.06
N VAL A 192 12.23 -12.15 -9.20
CA VAL A 192 12.31 -11.18 -8.10
C VAL A 192 13.43 -11.60 -7.13
N LYS A 193 14.12 -10.67 -6.49
CA LYS A 193 15.15 -11.01 -5.48
C LYS A 193 14.55 -11.22 -4.09
N ASN A 194 13.64 -10.33 -3.68
CA ASN A 194 12.98 -10.36 -2.38
C ASN A 194 11.47 -10.25 -2.56
N LEU A 195 10.73 -11.25 -2.08
CA LEU A 195 9.27 -11.23 -2.00
C LEU A 195 8.86 -10.83 -0.58
N LEU A 196 8.16 -9.72 -0.44
CA LEU A 196 7.52 -9.32 0.80
C LEU A 196 6.02 -9.58 0.67
N ILE A 197 5.53 -10.48 1.51
CA ILE A 197 4.12 -10.88 1.58
C ILE A 197 3.41 -9.95 2.57
N TRP A 198 2.33 -9.34 2.13
CA TRP A 198 1.49 -8.46 2.93
C TRP A 198 0.00 -8.74 2.65
N HIS A 199 -0.92 -8.03 3.30
CA HIS A 199 -2.36 -8.18 3.13
C HIS A 199 -2.81 -9.64 3.33
N THR A 200 -2.52 -10.14 4.52
CA THR A 200 -2.77 -11.53 4.93
C THR A 200 -4.00 -11.61 5.83
N GLU A 201 -4.62 -12.78 5.92
CA GLU A 201 -5.66 -13.04 6.92
C GLU A 201 -5.11 -13.01 8.36
N ASP A 202 -5.98 -12.80 9.35
CA ASP A 202 -5.56 -12.61 10.75
C ASP A 202 -5.70 -13.84 11.64
N GLN A 203 -6.40 -14.91 11.19
CA GLN A 203 -6.73 -16.06 12.04
C GLN A 203 -5.52 -16.94 12.35
N THR A 204 -4.52 -16.97 11.45
CA THR A 204 -3.26 -17.71 11.67
C THR A 204 -2.42 -17.08 12.79
N GLY A 205 -2.57 -15.79 13.03
CA GLY A 205 -1.95 -15.06 14.12
C GLY A 205 -0.43 -15.25 14.17
N LYS A 206 0.12 -15.52 15.37
CA LYS A 206 1.59 -15.59 15.61
C LYS A 206 2.33 -16.65 14.78
N LYS A 207 1.63 -17.63 14.20
CA LYS A 207 2.25 -18.66 13.34
C LYS A 207 2.29 -18.25 11.87
N ARG A 208 1.74 -17.11 11.49
CA ARG A 208 1.68 -16.62 10.11
C ARG A 208 3.06 -16.55 9.48
N LYS A 209 3.99 -15.86 10.12
CA LYS A 209 5.36 -15.68 9.61
C LYS A 209 6.05 -17.01 9.29
N GLU A 210 5.96 -17.98 10.19
CA GLU A 210 6.54 -19.32 10.01
C GLU A 210 5.85 -20.06 8.85
N ARG A 211 4.54 -20.26 8.94
CA ARG A 211 3.76 -21.06 7.97
C ARG A 211 3.84 -20.49 6.55
N TYR A 212 3.71 -19.16 6.40
CA TYR A 212 3.77 -18.50 5.10
C TYR A 212 5.17 -18.58 4.50
N THR A 213 6.21 -18.43 5.33
CA THR A 213 7.59 -18.58 4.88
C THR A 213 7.88 -20.02 4.43
N GLU A 214 7.38 -21.02 5.16
CA GLU A 214 7.54 -22.44 4.80
C GLU A 214 6.86 -22.78 3.48
N GLU A 215 5.62 -22.34 3.26
CA GLU A 215 4.94 -22.56 1.97
C GLU A 215 5.65 -21.81 0.84
N ALA A 216 5.97 -20.53 1.03
CA ALA A 216 6.61 -19.75 -0.01
C ALA A 216 7.93 -20.35 -0.49
N LYS A 217 8.76 -20.87 0.41
CA LYS A 217 10.05 -21.50 0.09
C LYS A 217 9.94 -22.80 -0.72
N GLN A 218 8.77 -23.41 -0.79
CA GLN A 218 8.55 -24.57 -1.67
C GLN A 218 8.49 -24.17 -3.14
N PHE A 219 8.10 -22.92 -3.45
CA PHE A 219 7.84 -22.44 -4.79
C PHE A 219 8.76 -21.31 -5.24
N TYR A 220 9.47 -20.66 -4.30
CA TYR A 220 10.32 -19.52 -4.58
C TYR A 220 11.70 -19.66 -3.93
N LYS A 221 12.75 -19.44 -4.73
CA LYS A 221 14.15 -19.62 -4.31
C LYS A 221 14.82 -18.35 -3.80
N GLY A 222 14.18 -17.19 -3.97
CA GLY A 222 14.68 -15.92 -3.47
C GLY A 222 14.39 -15.73 -1.97
N ASN A 223 14.58 -14.51 -1.49
CA ASN A 223 14.31 -14.17 -0.09
C ASN A 223 12.82 -13.92 0.14
N VAL A 224 12.27 -14.51 1.20
CA VAL A 224 10.86 -14.35 1.59
C VAL A 224 10.80 -13.57 2.89
N TRP A 225 9.94 -12.55 2.91
CA TRP A 225 9.68 -11.69 4.05
C TRP A 225 8.17 -11.71 4.35
N VAL A 226 7.81 -12.03 5.57
CA VAL A 226 6.41 -12.01 6.06
C VAL A 226 6.43 -11.15 7.32
N PRO A 227 6.22 -9.83 7.20
CA PRO A 227 6.32 -8.91 8.33
C PRO A 227 5.16 -9.06 9.33
N GLU A 228 5.45 -8.75 10.56
CA GLU A 228 4.44 -8.37 11.55
C GLU A 228 4.13 -6.88 11.43
N ASP A 229 2.97 -6.45 11.95
CA ASP A 229 2.60 -5.04 11.96
C ASP A 229 3.63 -4.20 12.73
N GLY A 230 4.12 -3.14 12.12
CA GLY A 230 5.15 -2.29 12.68
C GLY A 230 6.59 -2.82 12.54
N GLU A 231 6.82 -3.95 11.88
CA GLU A 231 8.18 -4.45 11.64
C GLU A 231 8.91 -3.58 10.60
N VAL A 232 10.14 -3.18 10.90
CA VAL A 232 10.95 -2.30 10.05
C VAL A 232 12.00 -3.09 9.29
N PHE A 233 12.09 -2.88 7.98
CA PHE A 233 13.09 -3.49 7.10
C PHE A 233 13.98 -2.44 6.43
N ASN A 234 15.26 -2.76 6.31
CA ASN A 234 16.19 -2.02 5.47
C ASN A 234 16.20 -2.65 4.06
N MET A 235 15.83 -1.88 3.04
CA MET A 235 15.72 -2.32 1.65
C MET A 235 16.89 -1.83 0.79
#